data_45f05c596569361c280b50dc89189809
#
_entry.id   45f05c596569361c280b50dc89189809
#
_cell.length_a   1.000
_cell.length_b   1.000
_cell.length_c   1.000
_cell.angle_alpha   90.00
_cell.angle_beta   90.00
_cell.angle_gamma   90.00
#
_symmetry.space_group_name_H-M   'P 1'
#
loop_
_entity.id
_entity.type
_entity.pdbx_description
1 polymer ?
#
loop_
_entity_poly.entity_id
_entity_poly.type
_entity_poly.pdbx_seq_one_letter_code
_entity_poly.pdbx_strand_id
1 'polypeptide(L)'
;MFGAISGQIQIITMAKSSDPVFSGFHALSEPIRIQVFELLQEGEFCVGDMCERLSIAQSKLSFHLKTLKEAGLVTARQQGRWMYYSLNADRFHVLEGYLSGYGD
;
A
#
# COMPACT_ATOMS: atom_id res chain seq x y z
N MET A 1 -26.31 21.76 3.54
CA MET A 1 -25.11 22.02 4.32
C MET A 1 -24.94 21.06 5.49
N PHE A 2 -25.95 20.94 6.30
CA PHE A 2 -25.84 20.07 7.46
C PHE A 2 -25.80 18.60 7.11
N GLY A 3 -26.41 18.24 5.99
CA GLY A 3 -26.28 16.89 5.48
C GLY A 3 -24.83 16.54 5.16
N ALA A 4 -24.06 17.53 4.74
CA ALA A 4 -22.66 17.32 4.47
C ALA A 4 -21.90 16.99 5.75
N ILE A 5 -22.26 17.61 6.85
CA ILE A 5 -21.63 17.31 8.14
C ILE A 5 -21.91 15.88 8.56
N SER A 6 -23.14 15.44 8.40
CA SER A 6 -23.48 14.04 8.71
C SER A 6 -22.73 13.09 7.80
N GLY A 7 -22.64 13.45 6.52
CA GLY A 7 -21.90 12.65 5.58
C GLY A 7 -20.44 12.53 5.96
N GLN A 8 -19.86 13.62 6.45
CA GLN A 8 -18.47 13.62 6.87
C GLN A 8 -18.25 12.69 8.05
N ILE A 9 -19.16 12.68 9.00
CA ILE A 9 -19.05 11.78 10.14
C ILE A 9 -19.07 10.34 9.69
N GLN A 10 -19.95 10.02 8.75
CA GLN A 10 -20.01 8.67 8.22
C GLN A 10 -18.75 8.31 7.46
N ILE A 11 -18.22 9.25 6.69
CA ILE A 11 -17.00 9.02 5.93
C ILE A 11 -15.85 8.74 6.89
N ILE A 12 -15.74 9.49 7.97
CA ILE A 12 -14.70 9.27 8.96
C ILE A 12 -14.84 7.88 9.57
N THR A 13 -16.07 7.48 9.88
CA THR A 13 -16.31 6.18 10.43
C THR A 13 -15.95 5.08 9.44
N MET A 14 -16.24 5.30 8.16
CA MET A 14 -15.96 4.34 7.12
C MET A 14 -14.50 4.34 6.68
N ALA A 15 -13.81 5.46 6.90
CA ALA A 15 -12.40 5.59 6.52
C ALA A 15 -11.54 4.88 7.53
N LYS A 16 -11.69 3.57 7.58
CA LYS A 16 -10.91 2.71 8.46
C LYS A 16 -10.05 1.81 7.60
N SER A 17 -9.52 0.76 8.18
CA SER A 17 -8.60 -0.12 7.50
C SER A 17 -9.19 -0.73 6.24
N SER A 18 -10.51 -0.83 6.13
CA SER A 18 -11.15 -1.42 4.95
C SER A 18 -11.34 -0.42 3.81
N ASP A 19 -11.21 0.88 4.06
CA ASP A 19 -11.37 1.89 3.01
C ASP A 19 -10.10 1.94 2.15
N PRO A 20 -10.21 1.69 0.83
CA PRO A 20 -9.01 1.67 -0.02
C PRO A 20 -8.22 2.97 -0.01
N VAL A 21 -8.89 4.11 0.07
CA VAL A 21 -8.18 5.40 0.09
C VAL A 21 -7.45 5.57 1.41
N PHE A 22 -8.16 5.38 2.51
CA PHE A 22 -7.55 5.54 3.82
C PHE A 22 -6.41 4.53 4.02
N SER A 23 -6.67 3.26 3.79
CA SER A 23 -5.68 2.22 4.02
C SER A 23 -4.48 2.38 3.09
N GLY A 24 -4.71 2.87 1.87
CA GLY A 24 -3.62 3.13 0.94
C GLY A 24 -2.68 4.21 1.45
N PHE A 25 -3.22 5.35 1.84
CA PHE A 25 -2.38 6.43 2.35
C PHE A 25 -1.74 6.06 3.68
N HIS A 26 -2.47 5.35 4.53
CA HIS A 26 -1.90 4.87 5.78
C HIS A 26 -0.68 3.97 5.52
N ALA A 27 -0.81 3.06 4.57
CA ALA A 27 0.29 2.16 4.25
C ALA A 27 1.50 2.92 3.69
N LEU A 28 1.28 4.04 3.04
CA LEU A 28 2.35 4.86 2.47
C LEU A 28 2.96 5.84 3.47
N SER A 29 2.48 5.88 4.69
CA SER A 29 2.93 6.87 5.66
C SER A 29 4.16 6.44 6.46
N GLU A 30 4.95 5.50 5.91
CA GLU A 30 6.12 4.97 6.61
C GLU A 30 7.28 4.81 5.62
N PRO A 31 8.48 5.34 5.96
CA PRO A 31 9.60 5.39 5.02
C PRO A 31 10.01 4.05 4.42
N ILE A 32 10.00 2.97 5.21
CA ILE A 32 10.40 1.67 4.69
C ILE A 32 9.41 1.20 3.63
N ARG A 33 8.13 1.45 3.84
CA ARG A 33 7.13 1.05 2.85
C ARG A 33 7.25 1.84 1.56
N ILE A 34 7.65 3.11 1.65
CA ILE A 34 7.96 3.90 0.45
C ILE A 34 9.15 3.29 -0.29
N GLN A 35 10.19 2.86 0.45
CA GLN A 35 11.35 2.23 -0.17
C GLN A 35 10.99 0.93 -0.89
N VAL A 36 10.10 0.14 -0.30
CA VAL A 36 9.61 -1.09 -0.94
C VAL A 36 8.92 -0.74 -2.25
N PHE A 37 8.08 0.26 -2.21
CA PHE A 37 7.36 0.76 -3.35
C PHE A 37 8.28 1.14 -4.49
N GLU A 38 9.31 1.94 -4.18
CA GLU A 38 10.25 2.39 -5.19
C GLU A 38 11.01 1.22 -5.79
N LEU A 39 11.37 0.24 -4.98
CA LEU A 39 12.04 -0.94 -5.49
C LEU A 39 11.13 -1.73 -6.43
N LEU A 40 9.87 -1.91 -6.04
CA LEU A 40 8.95 -2.71 -6.84
C LEU A 40 8.53 -2.02 -8.13
N GLN A 41 8.86 -0.75 -8.32
CA GLN A 41 8.69 -0.11 -9.63
C GLN A 41 9.60 -0.74 -10.68
N GLU A 42 10.71 -1.34 -10.26
CA GLU A 42 11.63 -2.01 -11.17
C GLU A 42 11.09 -3.36 -11.65
N GLY A 43 10.09 -3.92 -10.95
CA GLY A 43 9.54 -5.21 -11.32
C GLY A 43 9.21 -6.04 -10.09
N GLU A 44 9.04 -7.31 -10.31
CA GLU A 44 8.69 -8.25 -9.26
C GLU A 44 9.96 -8.73 -8.54
N PHE A 45 9.89 -8.83 -7.20
CA PHE A 45 11.02 -9.29 -6.40
C PHE A 45 10.56 -10.29 -5.35
N CYS A 46 11.39 -11.26 -5.05
CA CYS A 46 11.15 -12.13 -3.90
C CYS A 46 11.64 -11.44 -2.63
N VAL A 47 11.13 -11.92 -1.49
CA VAL A 47 11.43 -11.32 -0.19
C VAL A 47 12.94 -11.27 0.07
N GLY A 48 13.65 -12.36 -0.24
CA GLY A 48 15.09 -12.41 0.00
C GLY A 48 15.84 -11.32 -0.75
N ASP A 49 15.49 -11.13 -2.02
CA ASP A 49 16.13 -10.11 -2.84
C ASP A 49 15.81 -8.71 -2.31
N MET A 50 14.59 -8.50 -1.85
CA MET A 50 14.21 -7.21 -1.28
C MET A 50 14.98 -6.92 0.01
N CYS A 51 15.14 -7.92 0.86
CA CYS A 51 15.93 -7.76 2.08
C CYS A 51 17.34 -7.31 1.77
N GLU A 52 17.93 -7.94 0.77
CA GLU A 52 19.30 -7.63 0.37
C GLU A 52 19.39 -6.23 -0.23
N ARG A 53 18.49 -5.91 -1.15
CA ARG A 53 18.52 -4.63 -1.84
C ARG A 53 18.25 -3.46 -0.88
N LEU A 54 17.39 -3.67 0.10
CA LEU A 54 17.00 -2.62 1.03
C LEU A 54 17.78 -2.64 2.34
N SER A 55 18.60 -3.66 2.55
CA SER A 55 19.36 -3.85 3.80
C SER A 55 18.43 -3.87 5.01
N ILE A 56 17.37 -4.64 4.92
CA ILE A 56 16.37 -4.74 5.96
C ILE A 56 16.22 -6.20 6.37
N ALA A 57 16.09 -6.46 7.68
CA ALA A 57 15.88 -7.81 8.18
C ALA A 57 14.56 -8.35 7.69
N GLN A 58 14.52 -9.66 7.43
CA GLN A 58 13.34 -10.29 6.85
C GLN A 58 12.09 -10.11 7.71
N SER A 59 12.22 -10.24 9.03
CA SER A 59 11.06 -10.10 9.90
C SER A 59 10.45 -8.70 9.82
N LYS A 60 11.30 -7.68 9.74
CA LYS A 60 10.85 -6.31 9.63
C LYS A 60 10.21 -6.06 8.27
N LEU A 61 10.85 -6.53 7.21
CA LEU A 61 10.30 -6.38 5.87
C LEU A 61 8.96 -7.10 5.73
N SER A 62 8.86 -8.31 6.29
CA SER A 62 7.63 -9.09 6.21
C SER A 62 6.45 -8.36 6.85
N PHE A 63 6.71 -7.67 7.97
CA PHE A 63 5.68 -6.87 8.62
C PHE A 63 5.17 -5.77 7.68
N HIS A 64 6.09 -5.07 7.02
CA HIS A 64 5.70 -4.00 6.11
C HIS A 64 5.02 -4.52 4.86
N LEU A 65 5.47 -5.65 4.33
CA LEU A 65 4.83 -6.28 3.18
C LEU A 65 3.40 -6.70 3.51
N LYS A 66 3.19 -7.19 4.73
CA LYS A 66 1.84 -7.56 5.15
C LYS A 66 0.93 -6.33 5.16
N THR A 67 1.41 -5.22 5.70
CA THR A 67 0.64 -3.98 5.71
C THR A 67 0.31 -3.52 4.30
N LEU A 68 1.28 -3.54 3.40
CA LEU A 68 1.08 -3.14 2.02
C LEU A 68 0.09 -4.06 1.30
N LYS A 69 0.18 -5.35 1.57
CA LYS A 69 -0.71 -6.33 0.95
C LYS A 69 -2.14 -6.15 1.45
N GLU A 70 -2.31 -5.94 2.75
CA GLU A 70 -3.64 -5.71 3.32
C GLU A 70 -4.27 -4.43 2.79
N ALA A 71 -3.46 -3.44 2.48
CA ALA A 71 -3.93 -2.22 1.85
C ALA A 71 -4.20 -2.38 0.36
N GLY A 72 -3.85 -3.53 -0.20
CA GLY A 72 -4.06 -3.81 -1.62
C GLY A 72 -3.05 -3.17 -2.55
N LEU A 73 -1.98 -2.58 -2.01
CA LEU A 73 -1.00 -1.87 -2.83
C LEU A 73 0.02 -2.80 -3.48
N VAL A 74 0.20 -3.98 -2.92
CA VAL A 74 1.05 -5.00 -3.52
C VAL A 74 0.28 -6.31 -3.60
N THR A 75 0.68 -7.15 -4.54
CA THR A 75 0.18 -8.51 -4.67
C THR A 75 1.33 -9.47 -4.45
N ALA A 76 1.01 -10.68 -4.01
CA ALA A 76 2.00 -11.70 -3.76
C ALA A 76 1.64 -12.96 -4.54
N ARG A 77 2.64 -13.62 -5.10
CA ARG A 77 2.43 -14.92 -5.71
C ARG A 77 3.51 -15.86 -5.23
N GLN A 78 3.14 -17.11 -5.04
CA GLN A 78 4.09 -18.15 -4.60
C GLN A 78 4.55 -18.95 -5.81
N GLN A 79 5.86 -19.15 -5.89
CA GLN A 79 6.44 -20.02 -6.90
C GLN A 79 7.44 -20.92 -6.20
N GLY A 80 7.09 -22.19 -6.05
CA GLY A 80 7.88 -23.11 -5.26
C GLY A 80 7.88 -22.67 -3.81
N ARG A 81 9.07 -22.49 -3.26
CA ARG A 81 9.25 -22.03 -1.88
C ARG A 81 9.40 -20.51 -1.79
N TRP A 82 9.35 -19.81 -2.93
CA TRP A 82 9.62 -18.37 -2.98
C TRP A 82 8.32 -17.59 -3.09
N MET A 83 8.26 -16.47 -2.37
CA MET A 83 7.14 -15.56 -2.46
C MET A 83 7.61 -14.30 -3.17
N TYR A 84 6.92 -13.96 -4.27
CA TYR A 84 7.24 -12.79 -5.08
C TYR A 84 6.19 -11.71 -4.89
N TYR A 85 6.63 -10.47 -4.84
CA TYR A 85 5.74 -9.32 -4.65
C TYR A 85 5.83 -8.38 -5.84
N SER A 86 4.69 -7.80 -6.19
CA SER A 86 4.61 -6.80 -7.25
C SER A 86 3.63 -5.71 -6.85
N LEU A 87 3.73 -4.56 -7.51
CA LEU A 87 2.79 -3.47 -7.27
C LEU A 87 1.44 -3.79 -7.89
N ASN A 88 0.39 -3.34 -7.23
CA ASN A 88 -0.97 -3.42 -7.75
C ASN A 88 -1.32 -2.05 -8.33
N ALA A 89 -1.08 -1.88 -9.63
CA ALA A 89 -1.27 -0.59 -10.29
C ALA A 89 -2.69 -0.05 -10.14
N ASP A 90 -3.68 -0.94 -10.17
CA ASP A 90 -5.08 -0.51 -10.07
C ASP A 90 -5.35 0.21 -8.76
N ARG A 91 -4.75 -0.27 -7.67
CA ARG A 91 -4.97 0.36 -6.39
C ARG A 91 -4.28 1.72 -6.29
N PHE A 92 -3.16 1.89 -6.99
CA PHE A 92 -2.50 3.19 -7.07
C PHE A 92 -3.36 4.19 -7.83
N HIS A 93 -4.04 3.73 -8.89
CA HIS A 93 -4.93 4.60 -9.63
C HIS A 93 -6.09 5.09 -8.76
N VAL A 94 -6.52 4.30 -7.79
CA VAL A 94 -7.54 4.74 -6.84
C VAL A 94 -7.04 5.93 -6.04
N LEU A 95 -5.80 5.85 -5.54
CA LEU A 95 -5.21 6.95 -4.76
C LEU A 95 -4.96 8.17 -5.63
N GLU A 96 -4.47 7.96 -6.82
CA GLU A 96 -4.21 9.04 -7.76
C GLU A 96 -5.51 9.77 -8.10
N GLY A 97 -6.57 9.01 -8.38
CA GLY A 97 -7.87 9.59 -8.70
C GLY A 97 -8.43 10.41 -7.55
N TYR A 98 -8.24 9.93 -6.33
CA TYR A 98 -8.67 10.69 -5.15
C TYR A 98 -7.95 12.03 -5.06
N LEU A 99 -6.62 12.00 -5.23
CA LEU A 99 -5.82 13.22 -5.11
C LEU A 99 -6.06 14.20 -6.24
N SER A 100 -6.41 13.72 -7.43
CA SER A 100 -6.57 14.59 -8.58
C SER A 100 -7.71 15.59 -8.38
N GLY A 101 -8.68 15.26 -7.52
CA GLY A 101 -9.77 16.19 -7.22
C GLY A 101 -9.35 17.40 -6.41
N TYR A 102 -8.15 17.37 -5.85
CA TYR A 102 -7.65 18.46 -5.03
C TYR A 102 -6.59 19.30 -5.73
N GLY A 103 -6.08 18.82 -6.87
CA GLY A 103 -4.97 19.48 -7.53
C GLY A 103 -5.38 20.50 -8.58
N ASP A 104 -6.66 20.65 -8.83
CA ASP A 104 -7.15 21.54 -9.90
C ASP A 104 -7.55 22.91 -9.37
#